data_0be4eba4d727d0a62f2816fefd3c0f54
#
_entry.id   0be4eba4d727d0a62f2816fefd3c0f54
#
_cell.length_a   1.000
_cell.length_b   1.000
_cell.length_c   1.000
_cell.angle_alpha   90.00
_cell.angle_beta   90.00
_cell.angle_gamma   90.00
#
_symmetry.space_group_name_H-M   'P 1'
#
loop_
_entity.id
_entity.type
_entity.pdbx_description
1 polymer ?
#
loop_
_entity_poly.entity_id
_entity_poly.type
_entity_poly.pdbx_seq_one_letter_code
_entity_poly.pdbx_strand_id
1 'polypeptide(L)'
;MLKDESTSKSENPFLIWYFDGETMFEDIVEASENFDDKYCIGVGGTAKVYKVEIPGAQVFAVKKLRSTVEGIETENIKSFTNEVAALTKIRHRNIVKLFGFCFQEEHSFLVYEFMERGSLADMLCSEEGAKELDWATRVQVVKGVAYALSYMHCDCVPPIIHRDISSKNILLSSDLEAYVSDFGIAKILKPNSSNWTTIAGTYGYLAPELTYTMAVTEKCDIYSFGVLVLEVLMGKHPGELITNLHYSTSTSIPLKDVLDDRLSPPTSQKIVDELALMQSLSLSCLSAAPQSRPTMRSVCRQLEMQAANN
;
A
#
# COMPACT_ATOMS: atom_id res chain seq x y z
N MET A 1 26.84 7.78 54.82
CA MET A 1 25.50 7.39 54.32
C MET A 1 25.13 8.37 53.21
N LEU A 2 25.52 8.07 52.01
CA LEU A 2 25.11 8.78 50.79
C LEU A 2 24.11 7.86 50.08
N LYS A 3 22.89 8.34 49.93
CA LYS A 3 21.84 7.63 49.14
C LYS A 3 22.12 7.92 47.68
N ASP A 4 22.49 6.90 46.94
CA ASP A 4 22.43 6.90 45.47
C ASP A 4 20.94 6.89 45.06
N GLU A 5 20.47 8.03 44.58
CA GLU A 5 19.26 8.11 43.75
C GLU A 5 19.67 7.88 42.29
N SER A 6 19.66 6.61 41.90
CA SER A 6 19.68 6.25 40.50
C SER A 6 18.31 6.56 39.88
N THR A 7 18.12 7.77 39.38
CA THR A 7 17.06 8.10 38.47
C THR A 7 17.28 7.31 37.19
N SER A 8 16.52 6.23 37.02
CA SER A 8 16.36 5.57 35.73
C SER A 8 15.77 6.60 34.75
N LYS A 9 16.58 7.09 33.83
CA LYS A 9 16.10 7.80 32.67
C LYS A 9 15.21 6.81 31.92
N SER A 10 13.89 7.01 31.95
CA SER A 10 12.98 6.35 31.03
C SER A 10 13.43 6.76 29.64
N GLU A 11 13.90 5.80 28.86
CA GLU A 11 14.15 6.03 27.44
C GLU A 11 12.82 6.49 26.85
N ASN A 12 12.79 7.69 26.27
CA ASN A 12 11.59 8.26 25.66
C ASN A 12 11.15 7.35 24.50
N PRO A 13 10.02 6.61 24.60
CA PRO A 13 9.61 5.62 23.63
C PRO A 13 9.04 6.23 22.34
N PHE A 14 9.02 7.58 22.24
CA PHE A 14 8.47 8.31 21.13
C PHE A 14 9.57 8.82 20.20
N LEU A 15 9.63 8.26 18.98
CA LEU A 15 10.56 8.68 17.94
C LEU A 15 9.78 9.39 16.83
N ILE A 16 9.75 10.72 16.86
CA ILE A 16 9.31 11.53 15.73
C ILE A 16 10.53 12.12 15.04
N TRP A 17 10.57 11.95 13.72
CA TRP A 17 11.75 12.29 12.91
C TRP A 17 11.81 13.76 12.51
N TYR A 18 10.74 14.55 12.76
CA TYR A 18 10.61 15.93 12.28
C TYR A 18 10.17 16.96 13.33
N PHE A 19 9.77 16.55 14.56
CA PHE A 19 9.26 17.44 15.61
C PHE A 19 9.74 16.98 16.99
N ASP A 20 9.56 17.83 18.01
CA ASP A 20 9.77 17.45 19.40
C ASP A 20 8.78 16.35 19.81
N GLY A 21 9.29 15.16 20.11
CA GLY A 21 8.49 13.95 20.25
C GLY A 21 7.49 13.99 21.41
N GLU A 22 7.82 14.60 22.55
CA GLU A 22 6.93 14.67 23.73
C GLU A 22 5.72 15.55 23.46
N THR A 23 5.94 16.76 22.94
CA THR A 23 4.87 17.71 22.61
C THR A 23 3.90 17.11 21.59
N MET A 24 4.42 16.46 20.54
CA MET A 24 3.59 15.88 19.50
C MET A 24 2.71 14.72 20.00
N PHE A 25 3.17 13.94 20.99
CA PHE A 25 2.34 12.89 21.59
C PHE A 25 1.12 13.48 22.30
N GLU A 26 1.35 14.48 23.16
CA GLU A 26 0.28 15.17 23.90
C GLU A 26 -0.70 15.84 22.95
N ASP A 27 -0.22 16.54 21.92
CA ASP A 27 -1.03 17.18 20.91
C ASP A 27 -1.91 16.19 20.15
N ILE A 28 -1.41 15.00 19.79
CA ILE A 28 -2.18 13.94 19.10
C ILE A 28 -3.28 13.40 20.02
N VAL A 29 -2.96 13.11 21.28
CA VAL A 29 -3.94 12.58 22.25
C VAL A 29 -5.02 13.62 22.53
N GLU A 30 -4.66 14.89 22.72
CA GLU A 30 -5.61 15.99 22.94
C GLU A 30 -6.47 16.24 21.72
N ALA A 31 -5.89 16.42 20.53
CA ALA A 31 -6.61 16.70 19.28
C ALA A 31 -7.51 15.55 18.83
N SER A 32 -7.22 14.31 19.23
CA SER A 32 -8.08 13.14 19.00
C SER A 32 -9.08 12.88 20.14
N GLU A 33 -9.10 13.73 21.18
CA GLU A 33 -9.87 13.50 22.40
C GLU A 33 -9.68 12.06 22.93
N ASN A 34 -8.43 11.67 23.10
CA ASN A 34 -8.01 10.30 23.48
C ASN A 34 -8.52 9.22 22.51
N PHE A 35 -8.46 9.51 21.20
CA PHE A 35 -8.89 8.60 20.13
C PHE A 35 -10.40 8.29 20.16
N ASP A 36 -11.22 9.32 20.32
CA ASP A 36 -12.68 9.22 20.22
C ASP A 36 -13.08 8.73 18.82
N ASP A 37 -14.09 7.84 18.79
CA ASP A 37 -14.55 7.21 17.53
C ASP A 37 -15.09 8.22 16.50
N LYS A 38 -15.45 9.45 16.90
CA LYS A 38 -15.87 10.52 15.97
C LYS A 38 -14.75 10.95 14.99
N TYR A 39 -13.49 10.75 15.37
CA TYR A 39 -12.32 11.01 14.51
C TYR A 39 -11.87 9.78 13.73
N CYS A 40 -12.50 8.61 13.94
CA CYS A 40 -12.13 7.37 13.27
C CYS A 40 -12.55 7.41 11.80
N ILE A 41 -11.58 7.27 10.91
CA ILE A 41 -11.76 7.26 9.45
C ILE A 41 -11.58 5.87 8.83
N GLY A 42 -11.09 4.89 9.61
CA GLY A 42 -10.90 3.53 9.12
C GLY A 42 -10.75 2.52 10.26
N VAL A 43 -11.30 1.33 10.04
CA VAL A 43 -11.27 0.23 11.00
C VAL A 43 -10.71 -1.01 10.33
N GLY A 44 -9.51 -1.43 10.74
CA GLY A 44 -8.88 -2.67 10.31
C GLY A 44 -8.95 -3.78 11.37
N GLY A 45 -8.48 -4.96 11.04
CA GLY A 45 -8.41 -6.09 11.96
C GLY A 45 -7.54 -5.81 13.20
N THR A 46 -6.40 -5.17 12.99
CA THR A 46 -5.36 -4.94 14.00
C THR A 46 -5.30 -3.51 14.53
N ALA A 47 -5.87 -2.53 13.80
CA ALA A 47 -5.75 -1.11 14.11
C ALA A 47 -7.01 -0.33 13.73
N LYS A 48 -7.17 0.86 14.33
CA LYS A 48 -8.07 1.92 13.88
C LYS A 48 -7.23 3.09 13.36
N VAL A 49 -7.73 3.79 12.35
CA VAL A 49 -7.09 5.00 11.81
C VAL A 49 -7.93 6.21 12.15
N TYR A 50 -7.29 7.25 12.67
CA TYR A 50 -7.92 8.49 13.09
C TYR A 50 -7.39 9.66 12.27
N LYS A 51 -8.28 10.58 11.90
CA LYS A 51 -7.91 11.89 11.36
C LYS A 51 -7.64 12.83 12.51
N VAL A 52 -6.43 13.38 12.60
CA VAL A 52 -6.01 14.27 13.69
C VAL A 52 -5.57 15.61 13.11
N GLU A 53 -6.24 16.68 13.53
CA GLU A 53 -5.94 18.06 13.11
C GLU A 53 -5.28 18.79 14.29
N ILE A 54 -3.98 19.05 14.19
CA ILE A 54 -3.24 19.77 15.22
C ILE A 54 -3.24 21.26 14.86
N PRO A 55 -3.68 22.17 15.76
CA PRO A 55 -3.69 23.60 15.50
C PRO A 55 -2.33 24.16 15.12
N GLY A 56 -2.24 24.82 13.97
CA GLY A 56 -0.97 25.40 13.47
C GLY A 56 -0.03 24.41 12.79
N ALA A 57 -0.40 23.14 12.70
CA ALA A 57 0.29 22.09 11.96
C ALA A 57 -0.59 21.53 10.83
N GLN A 58 -0.09 20.48 10.15
CA GLN A 58 -0.84 19.77 9.12
C GLN A 58 -1.81 18.76 9.74
N VAL A 59 -2.69 18.19 8.90
CA VAL A 59 -3.57 17.07 9.25
C VAL A 59 -2.77 15.77 9.17
N PHE A 60 -2.99 14.87 10.12
CA PHE A 60 -2.34 13.56 10.19
C PHE A 60 -3.34 12.42 10.15
N ALA A 61 -2.91 11.29 9.60
CA ALA A 61 -3.56 10.01 9.80
C ALA A 61 -2.83 9.22 10.89
N VAL A 62 -3.50 8.90 11.98
CA VAL A 62 -2.92 8.19 13.12
C VAL A 62 -3.48 6.78 13.20
N LYS A 63 -2.65 5.78 12.88
CA LYS A 63 -2.99 4.35 12.92
C LYS A 63 -2.69 3.81 14.32
N LYS A 64 -3.71 3.69 15.17
CA LYS A 64 -3.61 3.19 16.55
C LYS A 64 -3.86 1.69 16.58
N LEU A 65 -2.95 0.94 17.21
CA LEU A 65 -3.14 -0.48 17.46
C LEU A 65 -4.33 -0.70 18.41
N ARG A 66 -5.09 -1.76 18.17
CA ARG A 66 -6.14 -2.19 19.10
C ARG A 66 -5.50 -2.90 20.26
N SER A 67 -5.83 -2.46 21.48
CA SER A 67 -5.59 -3.25 22.70
C SER A 67 -6.50 -4.48 22.65
N THR A 68 -5.95 -5.68 22.65
CA THR A 68 -6.70 -6.92 22.52
C THR A 68 -6.22 -7.98 23.49
N VAL A 69 -7.09 -8.93 23.75
CA VAL A 69 -6.95 -10.10 24.63
C VAL A 69 -5.72 -10.95 24.22
N GLU A 70 -5.09 -11.62 25.17
CA GLU A 70 -3.92 -12.50 25.03
C GLU A 70 -3.93 -13.34 23.72
N GLY A 71 -2.85 -13.26 22.94
CA GLY A 71 -2.62 -14.02 21.72
C GLY A 71 -2.65 -13.18 20.42
N ILE A 72 -3.52 -12.18 20.30
CA ILE A 72 -3.60 -11.26 19.12
C ILE A 72 -2.56 -10.13 19.27
N GLU A 73 -2.14 -9.86 20.50
CA GLU A 73 -1.15 -8.82 20.81
C GLU A 73 0.19 -9.05 20.09
N THR A 74 0.66 -10.30 20.02
CA THR A 74 1.94 -10.64 19.37
C THR A 74 1.92 -10.37 17.86
N GLU A 75 0.81 -10.62 17.17
CA GLU A 75 0.68 -10.35 15.73
C GLU A 75 0.57 -8.85 15.45
N ASN A 76 -0.15 -8.10 16.29
CA ASN A 76 -0.27 -6.65 16.19
C ASN A 76 1.09 -5.97 16.39
N ILE A 77 1.85 -6.37 17.42
CA ILE A 77 3.21 -5.85 17.67
C ILE A 77 4.14 -6.19 16.51
N LYS A 78 4.05 -7.40 15.96
CA LYS A 78 4.86 -7.81 14.81
C LYS A 78 4.55 -6.98 13.57
N SER A 79 3.25 -6.76 13.28
CA SER A 79 2.80 -5.90 12.17
C SER A 79 3.33 -4.47 12.34
N PHE A 80 3.15 -3.89 13.52
CA PHE A 80 3.66 -2.57 13.86
C PHE A 80 5.18 -2.46 13.65
N THR A 81 5.93 -3.42 14.22
CA THR A 81 7.40 -3.44 14.12
C THR A 81 7.88 -3.58 12.67
N ASN A 82 7.19 -4.40 11.86
CA ASN A 82 7.49 -4.55 10.44
C ASN A 82 7.27 -3.24 9.68
N GLU A 83 6.16 -2.55 9.95
CA GLU A 83 5.79 -1.29 9.31
C GLU A 83 6.80 -0.18 9.63
N VAL A 84 7.17 -0.03 10.92
CA VAL A 84 8.25 0.87 11.34
C VAL A 84 9.56 0.49 10.65
N ALA A 85 9.96 -0.79 10.68
CA ALA A 85 11.24 -1.23 10.09
C ALA A 85 11.32 -1.02 8.58
N ALA A 86 10.21 -1.09 7.86
CA ALA A 86 10.15 -0.80 6.44
C ALA A 86 10.17 0.72 6.19
N LEU A 87 9.20 1.47 6.74
CA LEU A 87 9.00 2.88 6.44
C LEU A 87 10.11 3.80 6.96
N THR A 88 10.87 3.37 7.95
CA THR A 88 12.06 4.12 8.40
C THR A 88 13.23 4.07 7.42
N LYS A 89 13.24 3.07 6.53
CA LYS A 89 14.33 2.86 5.56
C LYS A 89 14.03 3.36 4.16
N ILE A 90 12.75 3.61 3.84
CA ILE A 90 12.31 3.97 2.50
C ILE A 90 11.81 5.41 2.45
N ARG A 91 12.12 6.07 1.33
CA ARG A 91 11.61 7.40 0.99
C ARG A 91 11.35 7.43 -0.51
N HIS A 92 10.09 7.52 -0.89
CA HIS A 92 9.69 7.58 -2.30
C HIS A 92 8.41 8.40 -2.43
N ARG A 93 8.28 9.17 -3.51
CA ARG A 93 7.13 10.08 -3.74
C ARG A 93 5.78 9.36 -3.80
N ASN A 94 5.76 8.08 -4.15
CA ASN A 94 4.54 7.27 -4.24
C ASN A 94 4.44 6.24 -3.10
N ILE A 95 5.06 6.50 -1.96
CA ILE A 95 4.94 5.73 -0.71
C ILE A 95 4.54 6.67 0.40
N VAL A 96 3.56 6.30 1.21
CA VAL A 96 3.09 7.10 2.35
C VAL A 96 4.25 7.49 3.26
N LYS A 97 4.23 8.72 3.72
CA LYS A 97 5.24 9.24 4.62
C LYS A 97 4.89 8.93 6.07
N LEU A 98 5.78 8.21 6.74
CA LEU A 98 5.73 8.04 8.19
C LEU A 98 6.46 9.22 8.84
N PHE A 99 5.75 9.99 9.68
CA PHE A 99 6.31 11.09 10.45
C PHE A 99 6.88 10.63 11.77
N GLY A 100 6.28 9.61 12.38
CA GLY A 100 6.73 9.08 13.65
C GLY A 100 5.86 7.94 14.16
N PHE A 101 6.22 7.44 15.32
CA PHE A 101 5.48 6.39 16.00
C PHE A 101 5.64 6.49 17.51
N CYS A 102 4.65 6.00 18.24
CA CYS A 102 4.68 5.76 19.67
C CYS A 102 4.48 4.28 19.95
N PHE A 103 5.26 3.72 20.86
CA PHE A 103 5.12 2.34 21.30
C PHE A 103 5.11 2.28 22.82
N GLN A 104 3.89 2.29 23.39
CA GLN A 104 3.63 2.21 24.84
C GLN A 104 2.48 1.24 25.09
N GLU A 105 2.35 0.72 26.31
CA GLU A 105 1.29 -0.24 26.68
C GLU A 105 -0.13 0.28 26.35
N GLU A 106 -0.41 1.54 26.68
CA GLU A 106 -1.74 2.12 26.48
C GLU A 106 -1.94 2.76 25.11
N HIS A 107 -0.85 3.27 24.50
CA HIS A 107 -0.88 4.02 23.26
C HIS A 107 0.23 3.58 22.32
N SER A 108 -0.06 2.59 21.48
CA SER A 108 0.82 2.23 20.37
C SER A 108 0.20 2.68 19.05
N PHE A 109 0.86 3.64 18.36
CA PHE A 109 0.35 4.20 17.13
C PHE A 109 1.46 4.67 16.17
N LEU A 110 1.09 4.80 14.90
CA LEU A 110 1.91 5.30 13.79
C LEU A 110 1.28 6.59 13.26
N VAL A 111 2.11 7.59 12.94
CA VAL A 111 1.66 8.91 12.45
C VAL A 111 2.08 9.07 11.00
N TYR A 112 1.10 9.25 10.13
CA TYR A 112 1.28 9.36 8.68
C TYR A 112 0.81 10.70 8.14
N GLU A 113 1.26 11.00 6.94
CA GLU A 113 0.65 12.00 6.08
C GLU A 113 -0.81 11.61 5.82
N PHE A 114 -1.71 12.60 5.94
CA PHE A 114 -3.12 12.37 5.67
C PHE A 114 -3.38 12.41 4.16
N MET A 115 -4.11 11.42 3.65
CA MET A 115 -4.49 11.32 2.24
C MET A 115 -5.97 11.64 2.10
N GLU A 116 -6.28 12.78 1.47
CA GLU A 116 -7.60 13.42 1.50
C GLU A 116 -8.66 12.60 0.75
N ARG A 117 -8.26 11.84 -0.26
CA ARG A 117 -9.20 11.07 -1.10
C ARG A 117 -9.41 9.64 -0.62
N GLY A 118 -8.73 9.24 0.48
CA GLY A 118 -8.85 7.91 1.03
C GLY A 118 -8.26 6.83 0.11
N SER A 119 -8.84 5.62 0.12
CA SER A 119 -8.31 4.51 -0.66
C SER A 119 -8.81 4.50 -2.11
N LEU A 120 -7.99 3.96 -2.99
CA LEU A 120 -8.38 3.69 -4.38
C LEU A 120 -9.62 2.77 -4.46
N ALA A 121 -9.74 1.82 -3.51
CA ALA A 121 -10.89 0.93 -3.42
C ALA A 121 -12.19 1.71 -3.20
N ASP A 122 -12.19 2.67 -2.26
CA ASP A 122 -13.36 3.50 -1.96
C ASP A 122 -13.74 4.38 -3.16
N MET A 123 -12.73 4.97 -3.82
CA MET A 123 -12.94 5.78 -5.02
C MET A 123 -13.50 4.95 -6.19
N LEU A 124 -12.96 3.75 -6.45
CA LEU A 124 -13.48 2.88 -7.49
C LEU A 124 -14.87 2.32 -7.16
N CYS A 125 -15.21 2.16 -5.88
CA CYS A 125 -16.51 1.62 -5.45
C CYS A 125 -17.66 2.63 -5.65
N SER A 126 -17.40 3.92 -5.45
CA SER A 126 -18.42 4.96 -5.60
C SER A 126 -18.59 5.40 -7.07
N GLU A 127 -19.82 5.75 -7.44
CA GLU A 127 -20.11 6.27 -8.79
C GLU A 127 -19.39 7.59 -9.08
N GLU A 128 -19.39 8.49 -8.09
CA GLU A 128 -18.75 9.80 -8.19
C GLU A 128 -17.23 9.65 -8.25
N GLY A 129 -16.64 8.86 -7.34
CA GLY A 129 -15.19 8.63 -7.30
C GLY A 129 -14.69 7.94 -8.55
N ALA A 130 -15.43 6.95 -9.08
CA ALA A 130 -15.06 6.27 -10.30
C ALA A 130 -15.05 7.22 -11.52
N LYS A 131 -15.96 8.19 -11.57
CA LYS A 131 -16.01 9.20 -12.65
C LYS A 131 -14.92 10.28 -12.48
N GLU A 132 -14.55 10.61 -11.25
CA GLU A 132 -13.43 11.52 -10.97
C GLU A 132 -12.09 10.90 -11.38
N LEU A 133 -11.94 9.58 -11.25
CA LEU A 133 -10.81 8.82 -11.77
C LEU A 133 -10.98 8.57 -13.28
N ASP A 134 -10.79 9.61 -14.09
CA ASP A 134 -10.79 9.48 -15.55
C ASP A 134 -9.64 8.58 -16.07
N TRP A 135 -9.63 8.27 -17.36
CA TRP A 135 -8.63 7.37 -17.95
C TRP A 135 -7.20 7.87 -17.78
N ALA A 136 -6.97 9.16 -17.87
CA ALA A 136 -5.64 9.75 -17.70
C ALA A 136 -5.17 9.60 -16.23
N THR A 137 -6.04 9.88 -15.29
CA THR A 137 -5.79 9.71 -13.86
C THR A 137 -5.52 8.25 -13.50
N ARG A 138 -6.30 7.30 -14.02
CA ARG A 138 -6.08 5.87 -13.82
C ARG A 138 -4.72 5.41 -14.33
N VAL A 139 -4.27 5.94 -15.47
CA VAL A 139 -2.91 5.68 -15.99
C VAL A 139 -1.85 6.20 -14.99
N GLN A 140 -2.02 7.42 -14.44
CA GLN A 140 -1.07 7.98 -13.48
C GLN A 140 -1.06 7.19 -12.15
N VAL A 141 -2.22 6.76 -11.66
CA VAL A 141 -2.31 5.90 -10.47
C VAL A 141 -1.49 4.61 -10.66
N VAL A 142 -1.67 3.92 -11.78
CA VAL A 142 -0.92 2.69 -12.08
C VAL A 142 0.58 2.96 -12.21
N LYS A 143 0.99 4.06 -12.86
CA LYS A 143 2.41 4.46 -12.95
C LYS A 143 2.99 4.73 -11.56
N GLY A 144 2.28 5.46 -10.70
CA GLY A 144 2.72 5.75 -9.33
C GLY A 144 2.98 4.49 -8.51
N VAL A 145 2.06 3.52 -8.55
CA VAL A 145 2.24 2.22 -7.88
C VAL A 145 3.42 1.44 -8.47
N ALA A 146 3.56 1.43 -9.81
CA ALA A 146 4.69 0.76 -10.47
C ALA A 146 6.04 1.35 -10.03
N TYR A 147 6.16 2.67 -9.92
CA TYR A 147 7.38 3.35 -9.46
C TYR A 147 7.72 2.99 -8.01
N ALA A 148 6.71 2.99 -7.11
CA ALA A 148 6.91 2.58 -5.72
C ALA A 148 7.45 1.14 -5.62
N LEU A 149 6.83 0.20 -6.35
CA LEU A 149 7.25 -1.21 -6.37
C LEU A 149 8.63 -1.38 -7.00
N SER A 150 8.93 -0.67 -8.11
CA SER A 150 10.26 -0.72 -8.71
C SER A 150 11.35 -0.25 -7.75
N TYR A 151 11.09 0.85 -7.03
CA TYR A 151 12.00 1.36 -6.01
C TYR A 151 12.24 0.33 -4.89
N MET A 152 11.17 -0.26 -4.34
CA MET A 152 11.27 -1.24 -3.25
C MET A 152 12.02 -2.52 -3.67
N HIS A 153 11.77 -3.00 -4.88
CA HIS A 153 12.36 -4.26 -5.36
C HIS A 153 13.78 -4.11 -5.87
N CYS A 154 14.13 -2.95 -6.46
CA CYS A 154 15.36 -2.80 -7.24
C CYS A 154 16.36 -1.80 -6.63
N ASP A 155 15.90 -0.80 -5.91
CA ASP A 155 16.75 0.28 -5.43
C ASP A 155 16.98 0.21 -3.91
N CYS A 156 16.08 -0.48 -3.17
CA CYS A 156 16.32 -0.80 -1.76
C CYS A 156 17.31 -1.94 -1.61
N VAL A 157 18.25 -1.81 -0.65
CA VAL A 157 19.21 -2.85 -0.29
C VAL A 157 19.13 -3.07 1.22
N PRO A 158 18.68 -4.22 1.68
CA PRO A 158 18.04 -5.33 0.94
C PRO A 158 16.68 -4.96 0.32
N PRO A 159 16.23 -5.71 -0.72
CA PRO A 159 14.92 -5.50 -1.31
C PRO A 159 13.78 -5.65 -0.30
N ILE A 160 12.70 -4.89 -0.51
CA ILE A 160 11.51 -4.91 0.33
C ILE A 160 10.34 -5.41 -0.52
N ILE A 161 9.65 -6.44 -0.02
CA ILE A 161 8.45 -7.00 -0.63
C ILE A 161 7.27 -6.57 0.22
N HIS A 162 6.27 -5.95 -0.42
CA HIS A 162 5.09 -5.40 0.28
C HIS A 162 4.15 -6.49 0.78
N ARG A 163 3.83 -7.46 -0.06
CA ARG A 163 2.98 -8.64 0.19
C ARG A 163 1.47 -8.36 0.28
N ASP A 164 1.05 -7.10 0.29
CA ASP A 164 -0.37 -6.72 0.33
C ASP A 164 -0.69 -5.55 -0.61
N ILE A 165 -0.28 -5.67 -1.86
CA ILE A 165 -0.69 -4.72 -2.90
C ILE A 165 -2.13 -4.99 -3.28
N SER A 166 -3.02 -4.03 -2.96
CA SER A 166 -4.45 -4.07 -3.26
C SER A 166 -4.99 -2.64 -3.35
N SER A 167 -6.14 -2.42 -3.96
CA SER A 167 -6.75 -1.08 -4.06
C SER A 167 -7.05 -0.44 -2.69
N LYS A 168 -7.22 -1.24 -1.63
CA LYS A 168 -7.39 -0.76 -0.25
C LYS A 168 -6.13 -0.12 0.33
N ASN A 169 -4.96 -0.60 -0.12
CA ASN A 169 -3.65 -0.15 0.36
C ASN A 169 -2.99 0.86 -0.59
N ILE A 170 -3.71 1.33 -1.61
CA ILE A 170 -3.33 2.48 -2.42
C ILE A 170 -4.18 3.65 -1.98
N LEU A 171 -3.54 4.67 -1.41
CA LEU A 171 -4.18 5.91 -0.98
C LEU A 171 -3.98 6.99 -2.02
N LEU A 172 -4.92 7.94 -2.08
CA LEU A 172 -4.90 9.04 -3.04
C LEU A 172 -4.84 10.40 -2.33
N SER A 173 -3.95 11.27 -2.80
CA SER A 173 -3.89 12.68 -2.36
C SER A 173 -5.06 13.50 -2.92
N SER A 174 -5.13 14.78 -2.52
CA SER A 174 -6.06 15.76 -3.12
C SER A 174 -5.94 15.85 -4.64
N ASP A 175 -4.74 15.66 -5.18
CA ASP A 175 -4.44 15.73 -6.61
C ASP A 175 -4.56 14.37 -7.32
N LEU A 176 -5.13 13.36 -6.64
CA LEU A 176 -5.32 11.98 -7.12
C LEU A 176 -3.99 11.25 -7.43
N GLU A 177 -2.88 11.70 -6.84
CA GLU A 177 -1.62 10.95 -6.89
C GLU A 177 -1.68 9.72 -5.98
N ALA A 178 -1.13 8.60 -6.45
CA ALA A 178 -1.17 7.32 -5.74
C ALA A 178 0.00 7.13 -4.78
N TYR A 179 -0.31 6.63 -3.59
CA TYR A 179 0.64 6.31 -2.53
C TYR A 179 0.41 4.89 -2.02
N VAL A 180 1.45 4.06 -2.04
CA VAL A 180 1.43 2.72 -1.44
C VAL A 180 1.49 2.85 0.08
N SER A 181 0.59 2.16 0.78
CA SER A 181 0.43 2.20 2.25
C SER A 181 0.32 0.80 2.85
N ASP A 182 0.30 0.71 4.16
CA ASP A 182 0.16 -0.51 4.98
C ASP A 182 1.28 -1.55 4.78
N PHE A 183 2.42 -1.30 5.41
CA PHE A 183 3.61 -2.15 5.40
C PHE A 183 3.64 -3.18 6.54
N GLY A 184 2.52 -3.41 7.22
CA GLY A 184 2.44 -4.28 8.39
C GLY A 184 2.87 -5.73 8.16
N ILE A 185 2.72 -6.24 6.93
CA ILE A 185 3.19 -7.57 6.54
C ILE A 185 4.36 -7.54 5.54
N ALA A 186 4.94 -6.38 5.31
CA ALA A 186 6.09 -6.24 4.42
C ALA A 186 7.29 -7.08 4.89
N LYS A 187 8.09 -7.56 3.96
CA LYS A 187 9.27 -8.37 4.24
C LYS A 187 10.53 -7.78 3.61
N ILE A 188 11.50 -7.52 4.46
CA ILE A 188 12.86 -7.15 4.03
C ILE A 188 13.61 -8.45 3.74
N LEU A 189 14.02 -8.66 2.48
CA LEU A 189 14.76 -9.86 2.06
C LEU A 189 16.19 -9.78 2.54
N LYS A 190 16.56 -10.59 3.54
CA LYS A 190 17.96 -10.69 3.99
C LYS A 190 18.67 -11.81 3.25
N PRO A 191 19.93 -11.61 2.77
CA PRO A 191 20.75 -12.70 2.28
C PRO A 191 20.87 -13.80 3.35
N ASN A 192 20.76 -15.06 2.94
CA ASN A 192 20.87 -16.22 3.82
C ASN A 192 19.80 -16.40 4.90
N SER A 193 18.68 -15.68 4.85
CA SER A 193 17.52 -15.95 5.70
C SER A 193 16.47 -16.77 4.95
N SER A 194 15.74 -17.64 5.66
CA SER A 194 14.57 -18.31 5.07
C SER A 194 13.53 -17.26 4.70
N ASN A 195 13.19 -17.16 3.41
CA ASN A 195 12.14 -16.25 2.94
C ASN A 195 10.72 -16.82 3.13
N TRP A 196 10.59 -17.84 3.95
CA TRP A 196 9.33 -18.49 4.27
C TRP A 196 8.53 -17.64 5.25
N THR A 197 7.21 -17.62 5.08
CA THR A 197 6.30 -16.88 5.95
C THR A 197 4.90 -17.50 5.91
N THR A 198 4.09 -17.20 6.90
CA THR A 198 2.65 -17.50 6.86
C THR A 198 1.99 -16.79 5.68
N ILE A 199 0.97 -17.43 5.09
CA ILE A 199 0.14 -16.82 4.06
C ILE A 199 -0.56 -15.61 4.69
N ALA A 200 -0.33 -14.43 4.10
CA ALA A 200 -0.97 -13.19 4.50
C ALA A 200 -1.08 -12.27 3.28
N GLY A 201 -2.06 -11.38 3.29
CA GLY A 201 -2.39 -10.45 2.21
C GLY A 201 -3.88 -10.48 1.88
N THR A 202 -4.31 -9.62 0.98
CA THR A 202 -5.71 -9.45 0.60
C THR A 202 -6.16 -10.57 -0.36
N TYR A 203 -7.26 -11.25 0.02
CA TYR A 203 -7.84 -12.29 -0.83
C TYR A 203 -8.19 -11.73 -2.22
N GLY A 204 -7.91 -12.52 -3.27
CA GLY A 204 -8.09 -12.10 -4.67
C GLY A 204 -6.87 -11.44 -5.31
N TYR A 205 -5.90 -10.98 -4.50
CA TYR A 205 -4.63 -10.40 -5.00
C TYR A 205 -3.43 -11.31 -4.74
N LEU A 206 -3.61 -12.35 -3.95
CA LEU A 206 -2.54 -13.26 -3.57
C LEU A 206 -2.02 -14.06 -4.77
N ALA A 207 -0.71 -14.06 -4.96
CA ALA A 207 -0.06 -14.86 -5.96
C ALA A 207 -0.23 -16.38 -5.67
N PRO A 208 -0.56 -17.20 -6.68
CA PRO A 208 -0.92 -18.61 -6.46
C PRO A 208 0.21 -19.43 -5.84
N GLU A 209 1.47 -19.13 -6.14
CA GLU A 209 2.62 -19.83 -5.56
C GLU A 209 2.74 -19.68 -4.05
N LEU A 210 2.20 -18.63 -3.45
CA LEU A 210 2.23 -18.44 -1.99
C LEU A 210 1.47 -19.53 -1.24
N THR A 211 0.46 -20.14 -1.88
CA THR A 211 -0.30 -21.24 -1.29
C THR A 211 0.47 -22.56 -1.27
N TYR A 212 1.48 -22.73 -2.13
CA TYR A 212 2.24 -23.99 -2.26
C TYR A 212 3.64 -23.91 -1.66
N THR A 213 4.34 -22.79 -1.87
CA THR A 213 5.74 -22.67 -1.52
C THR A 213 6.01 -21.89 -0.27
N MET A 214 5.07 -21.03 0.15
CA MET A 214 5.26 -20.02 1.22
C MET A 214 6.52 -19.15 1.04
N ALA A 215 7.19 -19.25 -0.10
CA ALA A 215 8.39 -18.48 -0.41
C ALA A 215 8.02 -17.09 -0.93
N VAL A 216 8.48 -16.06 -0.24
CA VAL A 216 8.24 -14.66 -0.62
C VAL A 216 9.35 -14.16 -1.52
N THR A 217 8.97 -13.72 -2.70
CA THR A 217 9.84 -13.03 -3.66
C THR A 217 9.12 -11.79 -4.21
N GLU A 218 9.84 -10.93 -4.94
CA GLU A 218 9.25 -9.77 -5.62
C GLU A 218 8.12 -10.17 -6.58
N LYS A 219 8.12 -11.43 -7.03
CA LYS A 219 7.10 -11.95 -7.97
C LYS A 219 5.69 -11.98 -7.38
N CYS A 220 5.58 -12.03 -6.05
CA CYS A 220 4.28 -11.96 -5.37
C CYS A 220 3.62 -10.59 -5.55
N ASP A 221 4.39 -9.50 -5.32
CA ASP A 221 3.89 -8.13 -5.50
C ASP A 221 3.56 -7.84 -6.98
N ILE A 222 4.35 -8.40 -7.90
CA ILE A 222 4.12 -8.26 -9.34
C ILE A 222 2.79 -8.88 -9.77
N TYR A 223 2.44 -10.03 -9.21
CA TYR A 223 1.13 -10.64 -9.45
C TYR A 223 0.00 -9.75 -8.91
N SER A 224 0.11 -9.32 -7.65
CA SER A 224 -0.87 -8.44 -7.02
C SER A 224 -1.02 -7.11 -7.76
N PHE A 225 0.08 -6.56 -8.30
CA PHE A 225 0.06 -5.41 -9.19
C PHE A 225 -0.72 -5.70 -10.49
N GLY A 226 -0.55 -6.88 -11.08
CA GLY A 226 -1.33 -7.30 -12.25
C GLY A 226 -2.84 -7.30 -11.98
N VAL A 227 -3.27 -7.82 -10.82
CA VAL A 227 -4.67 -7.77 -10.37
C VAL A 227 -5.16 -6.33 -10.21
N LEU A 228 -4.37 -5.50 -9.53
CA LEU A 228 -4.67 -4.09 -9.30
C LEU A 228 -4.86 -3.31 -10.62
N VAL A 229 -4.01 -3.56 -11.62
CA VAL A 229 -4.14 -2.91 -12.93
C VAL A 229 -5.45 -3.27 -13.61
N LEU A 230 -5.85 -4.54 -13.60
CA LEU A 230 -7.17 -4.94 -14.13
C LEU A 230 -8.31 -4.29 -13.35
N GLU A 231 -8.21 -4.24 -12.03
CA GLU A 231 -9.23 -3.58 -11.19
C GLU A 231 -9.38 -2.10 -11.54
N VAL A 232 -8.27 -1.39 -11.74
CA VAL A 232 -8.27 0.02 -12.16
C VAL A 232 -8.90 0.20 -13.54
N LEU A 233 -8.62 -0.70 -14.49
CA LEU A 233 -9.24 -0.68 -15.83
C LEU A 233 -10.74 -0.93 -15.76
N MET A 234 -11.16 -1.95 -14.98
CA MET A 234 -12.55 -2.42 -14.91
C MET A 234 -13.42 -1.60 -13.94
N GLY A 235 -12.78 -0.79 -13.06
CA GLY A 235 -13.48 -0.09 -11.98
C GLY A 235 -14.03 -1.00 -10.88
N LYS A 236 -13.67 -2.28 -10.91
CA LYS A 236 -14.07 -3.33 -9.95
C LYS A 236 -13.07 -4.47 -9.97
N HIS A 237 -13.00 -5.20 -8.86
CA HIS A 237 -12.11 -6.37 -8.77
C HIS A 237 -12.40 -7.39 -9.91
N PRO A 238 -11.36 -7.84 -10.64
CA PRO A 238 -11.51 -8.68 -11.84
C PRO A 238 -12.11 -10.08 -11.58
N GLY A 239 -12.14 -10.54 -10.33
CA GLY A 239 -12.88 -11.74 -9.93
C GLY A 239 -12.65 -12.96 -10.83
N GLU A 240 -13.75 -13.45 -11.43
CA GLU A 240 -13.75 -14.63 -12.30
C GLU A 240 -12.88 -14.47 -13.56
N LEU A 241 -12.59 -13.25 -14.00
CA LEU A 241 -11.75 -13.03 -15.17
C LEU A 241 -10.35 -13.64 -14.95
N ILE A 242 -9.77 -13.44 -13.75
CA ILE A 242 -8.46 -14.03 -13.39
C ILE A 242 -8.54 -15.55 -13.42
N THR A 243 -9.59 -16.13 -12.86
CA THR A 243 -9.81 -17.59 -12.85
C THR A 243 -9.86 -18.12 -14.28
N ASN A 244 -10.64 -17.45 -15.14
CA ASN A 244 -10.78 -17.84 -16.54
C ASN A 244 -9.47 -17.73 -17.32
N LEU A 245 -8.64 -16.72 -17.05
CA LEU A 245 -7.31 -16.57 -17.65
C LEU A 245 -6.38 -17.75 -17.35
N HIS A 246 -6.48 -18.32 -16.17
CA HIS A 246 -5.66 -19.49 -15.79
C HIS A 246 -6.08 -20.79 -16.50
N TYR A 247 -7.32 -20.89 -16.94
CA TYR A 247 -7.86 -22.08 -17.61
C TYR A 247 -8.00 -21.94 -19.14
N SER A 248 -7.92 -20.72 -19.67
CA SER A 248 -8.09 -20.46 -21.11
C SER A 248 -6.77 -20.57 -21.86
N THR A 249 -6.77 -21.26 -22.99
CA THR A 249 -5.66 -21.26 -23.95
C THR A 249 -5.64 -20.00 -24.83
N SER A 250 -6.70 -19.19 -24.82
CA SER A 250 -6.84 -17.94 -25.56
C SER A 250 -6.63 -16.75 -24.61
N THR A 251 -5.52 -16.04 -24.79
CA THR A 251 -5.14 -14.89 -23.95
C THR A 251 -5.57 -13.52 -24.51
N SER A 252 -6.34 -13.52 -25.61
CA SER A 252 -6.75 -12.26 -26.24
C SER A 252 -8.14 -11.83 -25.74
N ILE A 253 -8.14 -10.90 -24.75
CA ILE A 253 -9.35 -10.22 -24.30
C ILE A 253 -9.36 -8.85 -24.99
N PRO A 254 -10.43 -8.48 -25.73
CA PRO A 254 -10.53 -7.15 -26.29
C PRO A 254 -10.49 -6.08 -25.21
N LEU A 255 -9.75 -4.99 -25.42
CA LEU A 255 -9.62 -3.89 -24.43
C LEU A 255 -10.98 -3.37 -23.98
N LYS A 256 -11.93 -3.21 -24.91
CA LYS A 256 -13.29 -2.73 -24.62
C LYS A 256 -14.05 -3.57 -23.58
N ASP A 257 -13.70 -4.84 -23.42
CA ASP A 257 -14.40 -5.77 -22.52
C ASP A 257 -13.84 -5.71 -21.08
N VAL A 258 -12.74 -4.96 -20.89
CA VAL A 258 -12.12 -4.73 -19.59
C VAL A 258 -12.14 -3.27 -19.13
N LEU A 259 -12.78 -2.38 -19.89
CA LEU A 259 -12.94 -1.00 -19.50
C LEU A 259 -14.18 -0.79 -18.63
N ASP A 260 -14.05 0.10 -17.66
CA ASP A 260 -15.13 0.53 -16.77
C ASP A 260 -16.24 1.23 -17.58
N ASP A 261 -17.43 0.67 -17.61
CA ASP A 261 -18.59 1.16 -18.36
C ASP A 261 -19.21 2.44 -17.80
N ARG A 262 -18.81 2.84 -16.58
CA ARG A 262 -19.19 4.12 -15.97
C ARG A 262 -18.48 5.31 -16.60
N LEU A 263 -17.35 5.08 -17.28
CA LEU A 263 -16.59 6.10 -17.99
C LEU A 263 -16.92 6.09 -19.48
N SER A 264 -16.96 7.28 -20.08
CA SER A 264 -17.03 7.40 -21.54
C SER A 264 -15.82 6.72 -22.19
N PRO A 265 -15.99 6.03 -23.32
CA PRO A 265 -14.87 5.43 -24.03
C PRO A 265 -13.76 6.45 -24.29
N PRO A 266 -12.48 6.04 -24.20
CA PRO A 266 -11.36 6.96 -24.43
C PRO A 266 -11.35 7.42 -25.89
N THR A 267 -11.28 8.73 -26.12
CA THR A 267 -11.30 9.34 -27.46
C THR A 267 -9.90 9.64 -28.00
N SER A 268 -8.92 9.81 -27.11
CA SER A 268 -7.54 10.06 -27.48
C SER A 268 -6.82 8.75 -27.80
N GLN A 269 -6.22 8.64 -29.00
CA GLN A 269 -5.42 7.46 -29.38
C GLN A 269 -4.29 7.20 -28.38
N LYS A 270 -3.65 8.25 -27.87
CA LYS A 270 -2.63 8.16 -26.82
C LYS A 270 -3.15 7.40 -25.58
N ILE A 271 -4.33 7.77 -25.08
CA ILE A 271 -4.93 7.09 -23.92
C ILE A 271 -5.29 5.65 -24.27
N VAL A 272 -5.86 5.39 -25.45
CA VAL A 272 -6.15 4.03 -25.91
C VAL A 272 -4.92 3.15 -25.90
N ASP A 273 -3.81 3.66 -26.39
CA ASP A 273 -2.53 2.94 -26.46
C ASP A 273 -1.95 2.70 -25.03
N GLU A 274 -2.05 3.67 -24.11
CA GLU A 274 -1.65 3.52 -22.72
C GLU A 274 -2.51 2.45 -21.99
N LEU A 275 -3.83 2.46 -22.18
CA LEU A 275 -4.73 1.46 -21.59
C LEU A 275 -4.49 0.06 -22.17
N ALA A 276 -4.24 -0.07 -23.47
CA ALA A 276 -3.88 -1.34 -24.10
C ALA A 276 -2.54 -1.88 -23.57
N LEU A 277 -1.55 -1.02 -23.37
CA LEU A 277 -0.29 -1.39 -22.73
C LEU A 277 -0.51 -1.84 -21.28
N MET A 278 -1.31 -1.11 -20.49
CA MET A 278 -1.64 -1.49 -19.11
C MET A 278 -2.28 -2.89 -19.06
N GLN A 279 -3.25 -3.17 -19.94
CA GLN A 279 -3.86 -4.50 -20.04
C GLN A 279 -2.82 -5.57 -20.36
N SER A 280 -1.98 -5.36 -21.36
CA SER A 280 -0.93 -6.30 -21.76
C SER A 280 0.06 -6.58 -20.63
N LEU A 281 0.51 -5.53 -19.92
CA LEU A 281 1.40 -5.65 -18.76
C LEU A 281 0.73 -6.40 -17.61
N SER A 282 -0.53 -6.10 -17.33
CA SER A 282 -1.30 -6.82 -16.31
C SER A 282 -1.34 -8.31 -16.60
N LEU A 283 -1.73 -8.73 -17.83
CA LEU A 283 -1.77 -10.14 -18.24
C LEU A 283 -0.40 -10.81 -18.08
N SER A 284 0.70 -10.11 -18.41
CA SER A 284 2.05 -10.62 -18.21
C SER A 284 2.40 -10.80 -16.73
N CYS A 285 1.95 -9.88 -15.87
CA CYS A 285 2.14 -9.94 -14.41
C CYS A 285 1.33 -11.09 -13.77
N LEU A 286 0.19 -11.47 -14.35
CA LEU A 286 -0.69 -12.54 -13.88
C LEU A 286 -0.25 -13.95 -14.30
N SER A 287 0.91 -14.11 -14.95
CA SER A 287 1.44 -15.43 -15.31
C SER A 287 1.46 -16.37 -14.10
N ALA A 288 0.95 -17.60 -14.26
CA ALA A 288 0.95 -18.61 -13.20
C ALA A 288 2.38 -18.98 -12.77
N ALA A 289 3.34 -19.00 -13.72
CA ALA A 289 4.75 -19.22 -13.44
C ALA A 289 5.43 -17.91 -12.98
N PRO A 290 5.90 -17.80 -11.73
CA PRO A 290 6.48 -16.57 -11.21
C PRO A 290 7.66 -16.04 -12.06
N GLN A 291 8.49 -16.94 -12.57
CA GLN A 291 9.66 -16.60 -13.40
C GLN A 291 9.29 -15.94 -14.74
N SER A 292 8.08 -16.20 -15.25
CA SER A 292 7.59 -15.61 -16.49
C SER A 292 7.05 -14.18 -16.31
N ARG A 293 6.79 -13.76 -15.06
CA ARG A 293 6.37 -12.39 -14.76
C ARG A 293 7.51 -11.41 -14.99
N PRO A 294 7.27 -10.22 -15.56
CA PRO A 294 8.31 -9.19 -15.75
C PRO A 294 8.88 -8.73 -14.41
N THR A 295 9.94 -7.94 -14.42
CA THR A 295 10.37 -7.17 -13.25
C THR A 295 9.64 -5.83 -13.21
N MET A 296 9.45 -5.22 -12.01
CA MET A 296 8.83 -3.89 -11.93
C MET A 296 9.62 -2.83 -12.66
N ARG A 297 10.96 -2.93 -12.70
CA ARG A 297 11.81 -2.04 -13.52
C ARG A 297 11.50 -2.14 -15.02
N SER A 298 11.23 -3.35 -15.52
CA SER A 298 10.80 -3.55 -16.91
C SER A 298 9.42 -2.96 -17.18
N VAL A 299 8.48 -3.13 -16.24
CA VAL A 299 7.14 -2.55 -16.31
C VAL A 299 7.21 -1.02 -16.37
N CYS A 300 7.94 -0.38 -15.46
CA CYS A 300 8.13 1.06 -15.44
C CYS A 300 8.68 1.58 -16.76
N ARG A 301 9.75 0.93 -17.28
CA ARG A 301 10.35 1.33 -18.57
C ARG A 301 9.34 1.30 -19.71
N GLN A 302 8.49 0.27 -19.80
CA GLN A 302 7.49 0.18 -20.85
C GLN A 302 6.42 1.28 -20.72
N LEU A 303 5.95 1.55 -19.48
CA LEU A 303 5.00 2.64 -19.22
C LEU A 303 5.56 4.03 -19.54
N GLU A 304 6.88 4.23 -19.37
CA GLU A 304 7.57 5.48 -19.70
C GLU A 304 7.80 5.64 -21.21
N MET A 305 8.24 4.58 -21.89
CA MET A 305 8.49 4.61 -23.34
C MET A 305 7.23 4.93 -24.14
N GLN A 306 6.07 4.41 -23.74
CA GLN A 306 4.80 4.75 -24.37
C GLN A 306 4.46 6.23 -24.21
N ALA A 307 4.75 6.82 -23.05
CA ALA A 307 4.52 8.23 -22.79
C ALA A 307 5.43 9.16 -23.64
N ALA A 308 6.64 8.70 -24.01
CA ALA A 308 7.60 9.48 -24.77
C ALA A 308 7.40 9.40 -26.30
N ASN A 309 6.73 8.35 -26.79
CA ASN A 309 6.51 8.11 -28.23
C ASN A 309 5.21 8.76 -28.75
N ASN A 310 4.44 9.40 -27.88
CA ASN A 310 3.17 10.08 -28.13
C ASN A 310 3.21 11.56 -27.71
#